data_fd892b90b3b44b648b1dc54c4b6a5ef8
#
_entry.id   fd892b90b3b44b648b1dc54c4b6a5ef8
#
_cell.length_a   1.000
_cell.length_b   1.000
_cell.length_c   1.000
_cell.angle_alpha   90.00
_cell.angle_beta   90.00
_cell.angle_gamma   90.00
#
_symmetry.space_group_name_H-M   'P 1'
#
loop_
_entity.id
_entity.type
_entity.pdbx_description
1 polymer ?
#
loop_
_entity_poly.entity_id
_entity_poly.type
_entity_poly.pdbx_seq_one_letter_code
_entity_poly.pdbx_strand_id
1 'polypeptide(L)'
;IFYLVITNDLWRKKMDNIIDVHYQATGKSTSIDELGMREMQARAYKSRAAQYLLIKAPPASGKSRALMFIALDKLKTRAVDKVIVAVPERSIGKSFSTTYLMKNGFHSDWVVDPHYNLCMPGGEGGKISVFQNFMKSDASILVCTHATLRFAYDKIGPKAFDRCLVAIDEFHHVSADYESKLGELVRGLMIESNAHIIAMTGSYFRGDGIPVLLEEDESRFVKVTYNYYEQLNGYQYLKSLGIGFHFYHGRYTSAIMQVLDTTKKTIIHIPNVNSGESTKDKYIEVDTIIDAIGKIESVDENNIIYVKQPNGRVLKIADLVNDTPVEREKVIAYLREVANPEDIDIIIALGMAKEGFDWPFCEHALTVGYRGSLTEIIQIIGRCTRDSVNKSHAQFTNLVAEPDAENEEVIETVNNILKAISASLLMEQVLAPVLTFKARKDIDESDENSETVSVTGLREPTSDR
;
A
#
# COMPACT_ATOMS: atom_id res chain seq x y z
N ILE A 1 22.76 2.08 -8.72
CA ILE A 1 23.94 2.79 -8.20
C ILE A 1 23.43 3.73 -7.14
N PHE A 2 23.77 3.45 -5.90
CA PHE A 2 23.42 4.29 -4.75
C PHE A 2 24.53 5.35 -4.62
N TYR A 3 24.20 6.63 -4.77
CA TYR A 3 25.10 7.72 -4.45
C TYR A 3 24.74 8.31 -3.10
N LEU A 4 25.67 8.23 -2.18
CA LEU A 4 25.61 8.90 -0.88
C LEU A 4 26.27 10.27 -1.05
N VAL A 5 25.51 11.35 -0.93
CA VAL A 5 26.05 12.71 -0.94
C VAL A 5 26.12 13.23 0.50
N ILE A 6 27.34 13.49 0.96
CA ILE A 6 27.58 14.15 2.24
C ILE A 6 27.81 15.63 1.92
N THR A 7 26.97 16.52 2.42
CA THR A 7 27.25 17.96 2.47
C THR A 7 27.32 18.43 3.91
N ASN A 8 28.48 18.92 4.30
CA ASN A 8 28.67 19.70 5.52
C ASN A 8 28.18 21.13 5.28
N ASP A 9 27.03 21.48 5.86
CA ASP A 9 26.70 22.87 6.13
C ASP A 9 25.85 22.96 7.40
N LEU A 10 26.49 23.33 8.50
CA LEU A 10 25.92 23.77 9.76
C LEU A 10 25.08 25.04 9.48
N TRP A 11 23.80 25.03 9.88
CA TRP A 11 22.86 26.16 10.04
C TRP A 11 21.59 26.19 9.18
N ARG A 12 21.26 25.19 8.36
CA ARG A 12 19.89 24.91 8.00
C ARG A 12 19.61 23.43 8.31
N LYS A 13 18.77 23.13 9.29
CA LYS A 13 18.28 21.76 9.57
C LYS A 13 17.46 21.27 8.36
N LYS A 14 18.15 20.90 7.29
CA LYS A 14 17.61 20.05 6.27
C LYS A 14 17.55 18.67 6.88
N MET A 15 16.40 17.98 6.84
CA MET A 15 16.33 16.59 7.25
C MET A 15 17.37 15.81 6.46
N ASP A 16 18.32 15.19 7.17
CA ASP A 16 19.30 14.32 6.54
C ASP A 16 18.56 13.01 6.17
N ASN A 17 18.39 12.77 4.89
CA ASN A 17 17.90 11.49 4.42
C ASN A 17 18.96 10.43 4.71
N ILE A 18 18.50 9.28 5.25
CA ILE A 18 19.37 8.10 5.38
C ILE A 18 19.54 7.45 4.02
N ILE A 19 18.50 7.50 3.19
CA ILE A 19 18.51 6.93 1.84
C ILE A 19 17.95 7.96 0.86
N ASP A 20 18.67 8.17 -0.24
CA ASP A 20 18.21 8.88 -1.42
C ASP A 20 18.31 7.95 -2.63
N VAL A 21 17.17 7.69 -3.28
CA VAL A 21 17.09 6.85 -4.47
C VAL A 21 16.75 7.72 -5.67
N HIS A 22 17.48 7.56 -6.76
CA HIS A 22 17.24 8.27 -8.03
C HIS A 22 16.76 7.30 -9.10
N TYR A 23 15.82 7.74 -9.92
CA TYR A 23 15.18 6.96 -10.96
C TYR A 23 15.45 7.50 -12.35
N GLN A 24 15.34 6.63 -13.36
CA GLN A 24 15.61 6.98 -14.74
C GLN A 24 14.47 7.76 -15.42
N ALA A 25 13.27 7.73 -14.86
CA ALA A 25 12.06 8.40 -15.38
C ALA A 25 11.81 8.10 -16.88
N THR A 26 11.78 6.81 -17.24
CA THR A 26 11.69 6.37 -18.65
C THR A 26 10.27 6.46 -19.23
N GLY A 27 9.23 6.68 -18.43
CA GLY A 27 7.83 6.70 -18.84
C GLY A 27 7.21 5.33 -19.13
N LYS A 28 7.97 4.23 -19.09
CA LYS A 28 7.51 2.89 -19.48
C LYS A 28 6.40 2.32 -18.61
N SER A 29 6.46 2.53 -17.30
CA SER A 29 5.47 1.96 -16.36
C SER A 29 4.11 2.66 -16.42
N THR A 30 4.05 3.86 -17.00
CA THR A 30 2.83 4.66 -17.17
C THR A 30 2.27 4.64 -18.59
N SER A 31 3.09 4.29 -19.58
CA SER A 31 2.64 4.11 -20.96
C SER A 31 1.69 2.92 -21.09
N ILE A 32 0.75 3.00 -22.02
CA ILE A 32 -0.20 1.93 -22.35
C ILE A 32 0.07 1.39 -23.75
N ASP A 33 -0.14 0.09 -23.92
CA ASP A 33 -0.09 -0.58 -25.22
C ASP A 33 -1.41 -0.45 -26.00
N GLU A 34 -1.50 -1.11 -27.16
CA GLU A 34 -2.68 -1.11 -28.03
C GLU A 34 -3.95 -1.70 -27.37
N LEU A 35 -3.78 -2.52 -26.34
CA LEU A 35 -4.88 -3.10 -25.55
C LEU A 35 -5.22 -2.26 -24.31
N GLY A 36 -4.55 -1.13 -24.13
CA GLY A 36 -4.70 -0.25 -22.95
C GLY A 36 -4.02 -0.76 -21.70
N MET A 37 -3.05 -1.66 -21.82
CA MET A 37 -2.31 -2.25 -20.70
C MET A 37 -1.01 -1.51 -20.43
N ARG A 38 -0.72 -1.23 -19.16
CA ARG A 38 0.61 -0.82 -18.73
C ARG A 38 1.57 -2.01 -18.72
N GLU A 39 2.87 -1.76 -18.65
CA GLU A 39 3.91 -2.80 -18.71
C GLU A 39 3.65 -3.98 -17.76
N MET A 40 3.37 -3.72 -16.47
CA MET A 40 3.06 -4.77 -15.50
C MET A 40 1.82 -5.58 -15.89
N GLN A 41 0.78 -4.90 -16.37
CA GLN A 41 -0.47 -5.53 -16.79
C GLN A 41 -0.26 -6.42 -18.02
N ALA A 42 0.48 -5.94 -19.02
CA ALA A 42 0.85 -6.72 -20.19
C ALA A 42 1.70 -7.94 -19.84
N ARG A 43 2.64 -7.78 -18.88
CA ARG A 43 3.46 -8.88 -18.35
C ARG A 43 2.58 -9.95 -17.69
N ALA A 44 1.64 -9.55 -16.83
CA ALA A 44 0.71 -10.48 -16.18
C ALA A 44 -0.23 -11.14 -17.21
N TYR A 45 -0.72 -10.40 -18.19
CA TYR A 45 -1.61 -10.90 -19.22
C TYR A 45 -0.96 -11.96 -20.13
N LYS A 46 0.36 -11.93 -20.33
CA LYS A 46 1.09 -12.99 -21.04
C LYS A 46 0.92 -14.35 -20.37
N SER A 47 0.76 -14.38 -19.05
CA SER A 47 0.56 -15.61 -18.25
C SER A 47 -0.92 -15.96 -18.04
N ARG A 48 -1.87 -15.33 -18.75
CA ARG A 48 -3.31 -15.48 -18.55
C ARG A 48 -3.86 -16.91 -18.69
N ALA A 49 -3.16 -17.77 -19.42
CA ALA A 49 -3.55 -19.17 -19.57
C ALA A 49 -3.33 -20.02 -18.31
N ALA A 50 -2.47 -19.58 -17.41
CA ALA A 50 -2.16 -20.34 -16.19
C ALA A 50 -3.42 -20.58 -15.35
N GLN A 51 -3.56 -21.80 -14.80
CA GLN A 51 -4.63 -22.13 -13.86
C GLN A 51 -4.39 -21.42 -12.52
N TYR A 52 -3.16 -21.40 -12.03
CA TYR A 52 -2.74 -20.68 -10.82
C TYR A 52 -1.72 -19.62 -11.20
N LEU A 53 -2.03 -18.35 -10.87
CA LEU A 53 -1.18 -17.20 -11.20
C LEU A 53 -0.96 -16.36 -9.95
N LEU A 54 0.29 -16.09 -9.62
CA LEU A 54 0.68 -15.20 -8.52
C LEU A 54 1.30 -13.93 -9.08
N ILE A 55 0.64 -12.80 -8.88
CA ILE A 55 1.09 -11.48 -9.30
C ILE A 55 1.67 -10.73 -8.09
N LYS A 56 3.00 -10.60 -8.08
CA LYS A 56 3.76 -9.82 -7.10
C LYS A 56 4.10 -8.47 -7.73
N ALA A 57 3.41 -7.42 -7.33
CA ALA A 57 3.64 -6.10 -7.91
C ALA A 57 3.30 -4.99 -6.90
N PRO A 58 4.04 -3.86 -6.89
CA PRO A 58 3.87 -2.81 -5.91
C PRO A 58 2.46 -2.22 -5.88
N PRO A 59 2.09 -1.48 -4.83
CA PRO A 59 0.92 -0.63 -4.86
C PRO A 59 0.93 0.29 -6.10
N ALA A 60 -0.25 0.61 -6.63
CA ALA A 60 -0.43 1.44 -7.83
C ALA A 60 0.13 0.89 -9.16
N SER A 61 0.71 -0.29 -9.20
CA SER A 61 1.14 -0.93 -10.44
C SER A 61 -0.02 -1.30 -11.39
N GLY A 62 -1.27 -1.29 -10.88
CA GLY A 62 -2.47 -1.61 -11.64
C GLY A 62 -2.86 -3.08 -11.60
N LYS A 63 -2.57 -3.80 -10.51
CA LYS A 63 -2.93 -5.22 -10.29
C LYS A 63 -4.41 -5.50 -10.54
N SER A 64 -5.30 -4.69 -9.98
CA SER A 64 -6.76 -4.87 -10.15
C SER A 64 -7.17 -4.85 -11.62
N ARG A 65 -6.60 -3.93 -12.41
CA ARG A 65 -6.87 -3.88 -13.85
C ARG A 65 -6.23 -5.04 -14.60
N ALA A 66 -5.05 -5.51 -14.20
CA ALA A 66 -4.43 -6.72 -14.76
C ALA A 66 -5.34 -7.94 -14.58
N LEU A 67 -5.93 -8.08 -13.38
CA LEU A 67 -6.94 -9.11 -13.12
C LEU A 67 -8.14 -9.00 -14.07
N MET A 68 -8.69 -7.78 -14.25
CA MET A 68 -9.84 -7.59 -15.14
C MET A 68 -9.55 -8.08 -16.56
N PHE A 69 -8.39 -7.73 -17.12
CA PHE A 69 -7.96 -8.18 -18.44
C PHE A 69 -7.89 -9.72 -18.52
N ILE A 70 -7.25 -10.35 -17.53
CA ILE A 70 -7.06 -11.80 -17.49
C ILE A 70 -8.41 -12.52 -17.29
N ALA A 71 -9.25 -12.02 -16.40
CA ALA A 71 -10.55 -12.62 -16.11
C ALA A 71 -11.49 -12.57 -17.33
N LEU A 72 -11.53 -11.43 -18.02
CA LEU A 72 -12.35 -11.29 -19.24
C LEU A 72 -11.86 -12.20 -20.38
N ASP A 73 -10.54 -12.38 -20.51
CA ASP A 73 -9.97 -13.34 -21.48
C ASP A 73 -10.38 -14.79 -21.14
N LYS A 74 -10.29 -15.18 -19.86
CA LYS A 74 -10.69 -16.51 -19.40
C LYS A 74 -12.20 -16.77 -19.60
N LEU A 75 -13.06 -15.78 -19.37
CA LEU A 75 -14.50 -15.85 -19.66
C LEU A 75 -14.74 -16.00 -21.17
N LYS A 76 -14.09 -15.18 -22.00
CA LYS A 76 -14.22 -15.20 -23.47
C LYS A 76 -13.79 -16.55 -24.06
N THR A 77 -12.69 -17.10 -23.57
CA THR A 77 -12.15 -18.40 -24.01
C THR A 77 -12.89 -19.58 -23.38
N ARG A 78 -13.85 -19.34 -22.49
CA ARG A 78 -14.58 -20.35 -21.72
C ARG A 78 -13.66 -21.26 -20.88
N ALA A 79 -12.50 -20.76 -20.48
CA ALA A 79 -11.65 -21.43 -19.51
C ALA A 79 -12.33 -21.46 -18.13
N VAL A 80 -13.12 -20.43 -17.82
CA VAL A 80 -13.97 -20.33 -16.65
C VAL A 80 -15.34 -19.77 -17.04
N ASP A 81 -16.37 -20.07 -16.22
CA ASP A 81 -17.72 -19.58 -16.42
C ASP A 81 -18.05 -18.40 -15.48
N LYS A 82 -17.36 -18.31 -14.36
CA LYS A 82 -17.57 -17.29 -13.32
C LYS A 82 -16.26 -16.75 -12.78
N VAL A 83 -16.31 -15.50 -12.33
CA VAL A 83 -15.21 -14.78 -11.69
C VAL A 83 -15.66 -14.30 -10.31
N ILE A 84 -14.94 -14.66 -9.29
CA ILE A 84 -15.15 -14.24 -7.91
C ILE A 84 -13.92 -13.48 -7.47
N VAL A 85 -14.08 -12.19 -7.17
CA VAL A 85 -13.00 -11.34 -6.65
C VAL A 85 -13.18 -11.17 -5.15
N ALA A 86 -12.21 -11.59 -4.38
CA ALA A 86 -12.17 -11.47 -2.94
C ALA A 86 -11.14 -10.42 -2.51
N VAL A 87 -11.58 -9.45 -1.71
CA VAL A 87 -10.76 -8.35 -1.18
C VAL A 87 -10.74 -8.39 0.35
N PRO A 88 -9.70 -7.87 1.01
CA PRO A 88 -9.64 -7.90 2.48
C PRO A 88 -10.76 -7.07 3.12
N GLU A 89 -11.05 -5.89 2.60
CA GLU A 89 -12.05 -4.95 3.13
C GLU A 89 -13.02 -4.46 2.07
N ARG A 90 -14.23 -4.05 2.48
CA ARG A 90 -15.27 -3.51 1.59
C ARG A 90 -14.82 -2.30 0.77
N SER A 91 -14.01 -1.43 1.37
CA SER A 91 -13.48 -0.22 0.74
C SER A 91 -12.69 -0.51 -0.53
N ILE A 92 -11.93 -1.62 -0.54
CA ILE A 92 -11.10 -2.06 -1.68
C ILE A 92 -11.98 -2.61 -2.82
N GLY A 93 -13.13 -3.18 -2.49
CA GLY A 93 -14.08 -3.70 -3.49
C GLY A 93 -14.49 -2.69 -4.56
N LYS A 94 -14.43 -1.39 -4.25
CA LYS A 94 -14.67 -0.32 -5.23
C LYS A 94 -13.64 -0.29 -6.36
N SER A 95 -12.42 -0.76 -6.15
CA SER A 95 -11.38 -0.88 -7.18
C SER A 95 -11.74 -1.89 -8.27
N PHE A 96 -12.73 -2.74 -8.01
CA PHE A 96 -13.27 -3.74 -8.93
C PHE A 96 -14.67 -3.40 -9.44
N SER A 97 -15.10 -2.15 -9.33
CA SER A 97 -16.34 -1.65 -9.93
C SER A 97 -16.26 -1.66 -11.47
N THR A 98 -17.40 -1.49 -12.11
CA THR A 98 -17.50 -1.43 -13.58
C THR A 98 -16.44 -0.49 -14.16
N THR A 99 -15.67 -1.01 -15.11
CA THR A 99 -14.53 -0.32 -15.72
C THR A 99 -14.60 -0.48 -17.25
N TYR A 100 -14.59 0.64 -17.97
CA TYR A 100 -14.69 0.67 -19.43
C TYR A 100 -13.30 0.48 -20.05
N LEU A 101 -12.98 -0.76 -20.44
CA LEU A 101 -11.70 -1.14 -21.03
C LEU A 101 -11.69 -1.06 -22.57
N MET A 102 -12.85 -1.19 -23.20
CA MET A 102 -13.00 -1.13 -24.65
C MET A 102 -12.54 0.21 -25.23
N LYS A 103 -12.74 1.30 -24.48
CA LYS A 103 -12.27 2.64 -24.89
C LYS A 103 -10.76 2.73 -25.09
N ASN A 104 -10.00 1.80 -24.51
CA ASN A 104 -8.55 1.74 -24.58
C ASN A 104 -8.07 0.58 -25.49
N GLY A 105 -8.96 -0.06 -26.27
CA GLY A 105 -8.61 -1.10 -27.23
C GLY A 105 -8.82 -2.54 -26.77
N PHE A 106 -9.28 -2.78 -25.53
CA PHE A 106 -9.56 -4.15 -25.10
C PHE A 106 -10.88 -4.67 -25.70
N HIS A 107 -11.05 -5.99 -25.74
CA HIS A 107 -12.17 -6.63 -26.44
C HIS A 107 -13.51 -6.57 -25.68
N SER A 108 -13.52 -6.24 -24.40
CA SER A 108 -14.70 -6.21 -23.53
C SER A 108 -14.51 -5.28 -22.36
N ASP A 109 -15.61 -4.73 -21.84
CA ASP A 109 -15.63 -3.97 -20.60
C ASP A 109 -15.77 -4.91 -19.40
N TRP A 110 -15.24 -4.47 -18.26
CA TRP A 110 -15.46 -5.11 -16.96
C TRP A 110 -16.75 -4.55 -16.36
N VAL A 111 -17.83 -5.33 -16.43
CA VAL A 111 -19.16 -4.92 -15.95
C VAL A 111 -19.55 -5.76 -14.75
N VAL A 112 -19.75 -5.12 -13.61
CA VAL A 112 -20.21 -5.76 -12.36
C VAL A 112 -21.65 -5.36 -12.10
N ASP A 113 -22.55 -6.33 -12.01
CA ASP A 113 -23.91 -6.10 -11.56
C ASP A 113 -23.87 -5.61 -10.10
N PRO A 114 -24.47 -4.44 -9.77
CA PRO A 114 -24.49 -3.92 -8.40
C PRO A 114 -25.01 -4.92 -7.37
N HIS A 115 -25.94 -5.80 -7.74
CA HIS A 115 -26.46 -6.85 -6.87
C HIS A 115 -25.37 -7.86 -6.45
N TYR A 116 -24.39 -8.13 -7.31
CA TYR A 116 -23.27 -9.04 -7.06
C TYR A 116 -21.98 -8.33 -6.61
N ASN A 117 -22.05 -7.04 -6.33
CA ASN A 117 -20.98 -6.34 -5.61
C ASN A 117 -21.29 -6.30 -4.10
N LEU A 118 -20.92 -7.36 -3.38
CA LEU A 118 -21.19 -7.53 -1.95
C LEU A 118 -20.35 -6.63 -1.04
N CYS A 119 -19.49 -5.79 -1.63
CA CYS A 119 -18.71 -4.76 -0.92
C CYS A 119 -19.46 -3.43 -0.80
N MET A 120 -20.54 -3.23 -1.55
CA MET A 120 -21.35 -2.01 -1.47
C MET A 120 -22.18 -1.96 -0.17
N PRO A 121 -22.49 -0.74 0.35
CA PRO A 121 -23.39 -0.57 1.49
C PRO A 121 -24.80 -1.11 1.22
N GLY A 122 -25.51 -1.58 2.26
CA GLY A 122 -26.94 -1.93 2.17
C GLY A 122 -27.28 -3.42 2.15
N GLY A 123 -26.31 -4.33 2.19
CA GLY A 123 -26.55 -5.77 2.15
C GLY A 123 -26.02 -6.53 3.38
N GLU A 124 -26.30 -6.10 4.61
CA GLU A 124 -25.72 -6.77 5.80
C GLU A 124 -26.35 -8.12 6.13
N GLY A 125 -27.59 -8.35 5.73
CA GLY A 125 -28.27 -9.63 5.87
C GLY A 125 -28.28 -10.39 4.54
N GLY A 126 -27.75 -11.62 4.52
CA GLY A 126 -27.94 -12.51 3.37
C GLY A 126 -26.83 -12.53 2.31
N LYS A 127 -25.63 -11.94 2.54
CA LYS A 127 -24.50 -11.97 1.58
C LYS A 127 -24.17 -13.39 1.11
N ILE A 128 -24.23 -14.37 1.99
CA ILE A 128 -23.99 -15.77 1.63
C ILE A 128 -25.10 -16.29 0.73
N SER A 129 -26.36 -15.90 0.95
CA SER A 129 -27.48 -16.28 0.08
C SER A 129 -27.35 -15.64 -1.30
N VAL A 130 -26.91 -14.36 -1.36
CA VAL A 130 -26.62 -13.69 -2.65
C VAL A 130 -25.47 -14.38 -3.36
N PHE A 131 -24.40 -14.76 -2.63
CA PHE A 131 -23.29 -15.54 -3.20
C PHE A 131 -23.79 -16.88 -3.79
N GLN A 132 -24.63 -17.63 -3.04
CA GLN A 132 -25.21 -18.88 -3.53
C GLN A 132 -26.10 -18.68 -4.76
N ASN A 133 -26.87 -17.57 -4.80
CA ASN A 133 -27.69 -17.21 -5.95
C ASN A 133 -26.82 -16.88 -7.15
N PHE A 134 -25.71 -16.14 -6.95
CA PHE A 134 -24.72 -15.88 -8.00
C PHE A 134 -24.19 -17.18 -8.62
N MET A 135 -23.85 -18.17 -7.81
CA MET A 135 -23.33 -19.45 -8.31
C MET A 135 -24.31 -20.18 -9.24
N LYS A 136 -25.62 -19.90 -9.12
CA LYS A 136 -26.68 -20.49 -9.92
C LYS A 136 -27.21 -19.57 -11.04
N SER A 137 -26.84 -18.30 -11.05
CA SER A 137 -27.30 -17.29 -12.01
C SER A 137 -26.47 -17.31 -13.30
N ASP A 138 -26.89 -16.53 -14.30
CA ASP A 138 -26.11 -16.29 -15.52
C ASP A 138 -25.07 -15.16 -15.36
N ALA A 139 -25.04 -14.49 -14.21
CA ALA A 139 -24.05 -13.45 -13.93
C ALA A 139 -22.63 -14.04 -13.88
N SER A 140 -21.67 -13.34 -14.44
CA SER A 140 -20.30 -13.84 -14.61
C SER A 140 -19.31 -13.30 -13.58
N ILE A 141 -19.62 -12.17 -12.88
CA ILE A 141 -18.66 -11.50 -12.00
C ILE A 141 -19.31 -11.18 -10.65
N LEU A 142 -18.63 -11.58 -9.57
CA LEU A 142 -18.99 -11.25 -8.18
C LEU A 142 -17.79 -10.65 -7.47
N VAL A 143 -18.03 -9.60 -6.68
CA VAL A 143 -17.01 -8.97 -5.81
C VAL A 143 -17.43 -9.12 -4.36
N CYS A 144 -16.57 -9.64 -3.50
CA CYS A 144 -16.86 -9.86 -2.09
C CYS A 144 -15.62 -9.65 -1.19
N THR A 145 -15.80 -9.73 0.12
CA THR A 145 -14.67 -9.74 1.05
C THR A 145 -14.12 -11.16 1.24
N HIS A 146 -12.86 -11.28 1.72
CA HIS A 146 -12.25 -12.55 2.13
C HIS A 146 -13.15 -13.31 3.11
N ALA A 147 -13.74 -12.61 4.09
CA ALA A 147 -14.68 -13.21 5.04
C ALA A 147 -15.91 -13.81 4.34
N THR A 148 -16.51 -13.07 3.40
CA THR A 148 -17.67 -13.56 2.65
C THR A 148 -17.33 -14.78 1.81
N LEU A 149 -16.18 -14.77 1.11
CA LEU A 149 -15.71 -15.93 0.33
C LEU A 149 -15.54 -17.15 1.22
N ARG A 150 -14.89 -16.99 2.37
CA ARG A 150 -14.67 -18.10 3.33
C ARG A 150 -15.97 -18.71 3.81
N PHE A 151 -16.92 -17.90 4.31
CA PHE A 151 -18.20 -18.41 4.77
C PHE A 151 -19.03 -19.05 3.64
N ALA A 152 -18.93 -18.54 2.41
CA ALA A 152 -19.57 -19.17 1.28
C ALA A 152 -18.93 -20.53 0.97
N TYR A 153 -17.61 -20.61 0.94
CA TYR A 153 -16.85 -21.85 0.73
C TYR A 153 -17.23 -22.93 1.74
N ASP A 154 -17.24 -22.60 3.03
CA ASP A 154 -17.63 -23.53 4.11
C ASP A 154 -19.04 -24.09 3.88
N LYS A 155 -19.94 -23.31 3.29
CA LYS A 155 -21.33 -23.67 3.08
C LYS A 155 -21.59 -24.48 1.81
N ILE A 156 -20.87 -24.18 0.70
CA ILE A 156 -21.15 -24.80 -0.61
C ILE A 156 -20.10 -25.83 -1.03
N GLY A 157 -18.96 -25.87 -0.36
CA GLY A 157 -17.86 -26.78 -0.59
C GLY A 157 -17.02 -26.47 -1.85
N PRO A 158 -15.83 -27.08 -1.96
CA PRO A 158 -14.85 -26.77 -3.02
C PRO A 158 -15.36 -27.08 -4.44
N LYS A 159 -16.11 -28.15 -4.63
CA LYS A 159 -16.64 -28.55 -5.93
C LYS A 159 -17.56 -27.53 -6.59
N ALA A 160 -18.23 -26.70 -5.80
CA ALA A 160 -19.07 -25.63 -6.32
C ALA A 160 -18.26 -24.58 -7.10
N PHE A 161 -16.94 -24.50 -6.86
CA PHE A 161 -16.04 -23.56 -7.55
C PHE A 161 -15.43 -24.14 -8.84
N ASP A 162 -15.81 -25.32 -9.26
CA ASP A 162 -15.40 -25.86 -10.55
C ASP A 162 -15.73 -24.85 -11.67
N ARG A 163 -14.76 -24.65 -12.57
CA ARG A 163 -14.83 -23.67 -13.65
C ARG A 163 -15.03 -22.21 -13.20
N CYS A 164 -14.69 -21.89 -11.94
CA CYS A 164 -14.62 -20.53 -11.46
C CYS A 164 -13.18 -20.01 -11.48
N LEU A 165 -13.03 -18.70 -11.72
CA LEU A 165 -11.83 -17.96 -11.36
C LEU A 165 -12.04 -17.36 -9.96
N VAL A 166 -11.22 -17.75 -9.00
CA VAL A 166 -11.16 -17.15 -7.67
C VAL A 166 -9.94 -16.23 -7.62
N ALA A 167 -10.17 -14.93 -7.59
CA ALA A 167 -9.13 -13.92 -7.50
C ALA A 167 -9.06 -13.37 -6.08
N ILE A 168 -7.89 -13.44 -5.46
CA ILE A 168 -7.66 -13.00 -4.07
C ILE A 168 -6.70 -11.82 -4.11
N ASP A 169 -7.20 -10.64 -3.75
CA ASP A 169 -6.39 -9.44 -3.61
C ASP A 169 -5.77 -9.37 -2.22
N GLU A 170 -4.63 -8.70 -2.09
CA GLU A 170 -3.79 -8.66 -0.89
C GLU A 170 -3.54 -10.08 -0.31
N PHE A 171 -3.02 -10.94 -1.16
CA PHE A 171 -2.86 -12.38 -0.90
C PHE A 171 -1.95 -12.68 0.31
N HIS A 172 -1.16 -11.72 0.78
CA HIS A 172 -0.36 -11.86 2.00
C HIS A 172 -1.22 -12.03 3.28
N HIS A 173 -2.53 -11.78 3.22
CA HIS A 173 -3.46 -12.15 4.30
C HIS A 173 -3.76 -13.66 4.35
N VAL A 174 -3.39 -14.41 3.31
CA VAL A 174 -3.36 -15.87 3.34
C VAL A 174 -2.14 -16.32 4.16
N SER A 175 -2.25 -17.39 4.89
CA SER A 175 -1.15 -17.95 5.67
C SER A 175 -1.09 -19.45 5.49
N ALA A 176 0.11 -20.01 5.46
CA ALA A 176 0.36 -21.44 5.50
C ALA A 176 0.13 -22.04 6.90
N ASP A 177 -0.14 -21.22 7.91
CA ASP A 177 -0.50 -21.66 9.25
C ASP A 177 -1.75 -22.53 9.21
N TYR A 178 -1.76 -23.59 9.99
CA TYR A 178 -2.90 -24.53 10.12
C TYR A 178 -4.17 -23.85 10.65
N GLU A 179 -4.05 -22.74 11.34
CA GLU A 179 -5.20 -21.96 11.83
C GLU A 179 -5.75 -20.96 10.79
N SER A 180 -5.08 -20.79 9.66
CA SER A 180 -5.52 -19.86 8.60
C SER A 180 -6.61 -20.47 7.73
N LYS A 181 -7.86 -20.14 8.04
CA LYS A 181 -9.02 -20.58 7.25
C LYS A 181 -8.98 -20.14 5.77
N LEU A 182 -8.30 -19.05 5.46
CA LEU A 182 -8.14 -18.64 4.07
C LEU A 182 -7.08 -19.48 3.36
N GLY A 183 -6.03 -19.91 4.07
CA GLY A 183 -5.04 -20.88 3.57
C GLY A 183 -5.67 -22.24 3.30
N GLU A 184 -6.51 -22.75 4.22
CA GLU A 184 -7.27 -23.99 4.03
C GLU A 184 -8.18 -23.92 2.79
N LEU A 185 -8.87 -22.79 2.58
CA LEU A 185 -9.73 -22.56 1.42
C LEU A 185 -8.93 -22.67 0.12
N VAL A 186 -7.81 -21.95 0.03
CA VAL A 186 -6.95 -21.96 -1.17
C VAL A 186 -6.48 -23.38 -1.46
N ARG A 187 -5.98 -24.09 -0.46
CA ARG A 187 -5.54 -25.48 -0.60
C ARG A 187 -6.68 -26.41 -1.01
N GLY A 188 -7.86 -26.27 -0.40
CA GLY A 188 -9.05 -27.05 -0.75
C GLY A 188 -9.49 -26.81 -2.20
N LEU A 189 -9.47 -25.57 -2.68
CA LEU A 189 -9.72 -25.27 -4.09
C LEU A 189 -8.69 -25.93 -5.02
N MET A 190 -7.41 -25.94 -4.65
CA MET A 190 -6.34 -26.52 -5.45
C MET A 190 -6.37 -28.06 -5.51
N ILE A 191 -6.89 -28.71 -4.49
CA ILE A 191 -6.90 -30.18 -4.37
C ILE A 191 -8.24 -30.76 -4.83
N GLU A 192 -9.35 -30.13 -4.48
CA GLU A 192 -10.68 -30.71 -4.59
C GLU A 192 -11.53 -30.07 -5.69
N SER A 193 -11.04 -29.03 -6.39
CA SER A 193 -11.75 -28.41 -7.50
C SER A 193 -10.84 -28.18 -8.70
N ASN A 194 -11.44 -27.82 -9.84
CA ASN A 194 -10.73 -27.35 -11.02
C ASN A 194 -10.78 -25.82 -11.16
N ALA A 195 -10.96 -25.11 -10.05
CA ALA A 195 -10.94 -23.65 -10.03
C ALA A 195 -9.61 -23.11 -10.56
N HIS A 196 -9.67 -21.94 -11.20
CA HIS A 196 -8.50 -21.11 -11.47
C HIS A 196 -8.29 -20.17 -10.30
N ILE A 197 -7.05 -19.88 -9.93
CA ILE A 197 -6.73 -18.98 -8.83
C ILE A 197 -5.78 -17.89 -9.34
N ILE A 198 -6.14 -16.64 -9.11
CA ILE A 198 -5.24 -15.50 -9.28
C ILE A 198 -5.01 -14.86 -7.90
N ALA A 199 -3.79 -14.94 -7.44
CA ALA A 199 -3.32 -14.33 -6.21
C ALA A 199 -2.60 -13.03 -6.54
N MET A 200 -2.96 -11.93 -5.88
CA MET A 200 -2.34 -10.62 -6.08
C MET A 200 -1.86 -10.05 -4.76
N THR A 201 -0.65 -9.49 -4.73
CA THR A 201 -0.12 -8.87 -3.53
C THR A 201 0.86 -7.74 -3.85
N GLY A 202 0.85 -6.71 -3.02
CA GLY A 202 1.83 -5.63 -3.02
C GLY A 202 3.11 -6.00 -2.30
N SER A 203 3.01 -6.85 -1.29
CA SER A 203 4.16 -7.44 -0.58
C SER A 203 3.85 -8.91 -0.31
N TYR A 204 4.75 -9.78 -0.70
CA TYR A 204 4.61 -11.21 -0.41
C TYR A 204 5.28 -11.61 0.92
N PHE A 205 5.74 -10.61 1.65
CA PHE A 205 6.43 -10.78 2.92
C PHE A 205 5.52 -10.35 4.08
N ARG A 206 5.33 -11.22 5.06
CA ARG A 206 4.46 -10.96 6.23
C ARG A 206 5.22 -10.35 7.41
N GLY A 207 6.52 -10.56 7.48
CA GLY A 207 7.36 -10.10 8.59
C GLY A 207 7.39 -11.04 9.81
N ASP A 208 6.52 -12.04 9.86
CA ASP A 208 6.40 -12.99 11.00
C ASP A 208 7.11 -14.34 10.77
N GLY A 209 7.84 -14.49 9.66
CA GLY A 209 8.55 -15.74 9.33
C GLY A 209 7.65 -16.88 8.85
N ILE A 210 6.33 -16.73 8.84
CA ILE A 210 5.39 -17.74 8.35
C ILE A 210 5.20 -17.53 6.84
N PRO A 211 5.40 -18.56 6.01
CA PRO A 211 5.18 -18.43 4.57
C PRO A 211 3.69 -18.20 4.26
N VAL A 212 3.42 -17.49 3.17
CA VAL A 212 2.05 -17.26 2.69
C VAL A 212 1.42 -18.55 2.19
N LEU A 213 2.21 -19.38 1.48
CA LEU A 213 1.83 -20.72 1.03
C LEU A 213 2.94 -21.69 1.40
N LEU A 214 2.60 -22.98 1.54
CA LEU A 214 3.61 -24.03 1.57
C LEU A 214 4.35 -24.06 0.23
N GLU A 215 5.61 -24.43 0.25
CA GLU A 215 6.48 -24.47 -0.94
C GLU A 215 5.89 -25.34 -2.05
N GLU A 216 5.27 -26.47 -1.69
CA GLU A 216 4.60 -27.38 -2.64
C GLU A 216 3.42 -26.68 -3.36
N ASP A 217 2.60 -25.93 -2.63
CA ASP A 217 1.46 -25.20 -3.19
C ASP A 217 1.94 -24.00 -4.01
N GLU A 218 2.95 -23.27 -3.52
CA GLU A 218 3.51 -22.12 -4.22
C GLU A 218 4.19 -22.51 -5.54
N SER A 219 4.81 -23.70 -5.62
CA SER A 219 5.45 -24.22 -6.82
C SER A 219 4.48 -24.43 -8.00
N ARG A 220 3.18 -24.58 -7.72
CA ARG A 220 2.12 -24.74 -8.72
C ARG A 220 1.71 -23.43 -9.37
N PHE A 221 2.08 -22.29 -8.79
CA PHE A 221 1.75 -20.98 -9.34
C PHE A 221 2.78 -20.53 -10.37
N VAL A 222 2.29 -20.05 -11.51
CA VAL A 222 3.09 -19.22 -12.41
C VAL A 222 3.28 -17.88 -11.73
N LYS A 223 4.52 -17.45 -11.53
CA LYS A 223 4.87 -16.22 -10.82
C LYS A 223 5.13 -15.10 -11.82
N VAL A 224 4.46 -13.97 -11.61
CA VAL A 224 4.70 -12.72 -12.34
C VAL A 224 5.16 -11.69 -11.31
N THR A 225 6.42 -11.30 -11.41
CA THR A 225 7.01 -10.30 -10.53
C THR A 225 7.25 -9.00 -11.30
N TYR A 226 6.85 -7.91 -10.70
CA TYR A 226 7.15 -6.54 -11.13
C TYR A 226 7.58 -5.78 -9.89
N ASN A 227 8.84 -5.38 -9.81
CA ASN A 227 9.37 -4.83 -8.57
C ASN A 227 9.20 -3.30 -8.49
N TYR A 228 9.41 -2.76 -7.31
CA TYR A 228 9.28 -1.33 -7.04
C TYR A 228 10.27 -0.51 -7.86
N TYR A 229 11.48 -1.00 -8.02
CA TYR A 229 12.53 -0.35 -8.79
C TYR A 229 12.16 -0.24 -10.29
N GLU A 230 11.60 -1.30 -10.86
CA GLU A 230 11.08 -1.29 -12.24
C GLU A 230 9.97 -0.25 -12.39
N GLN A 231 9.02 -0.22 -11.44
CA GLN A 231 7.91 0.73 -11.47
C GLN A 231 8.40 2.16 -11.40
N LEU A 232 9.26 2.48 -10.44
CA LEU A 232 9.73 3.83 -10.18
C LEU A 232 10.65 4.34 -11.30
N ASN A 233 11.54 3.50 -11.83
CA ASN A 233 12.33 3.85 -13.01
C ASN A 233 11.47 4.08 -14.26
N GLY A 234 10.31 3.42 -14.32
CA GLY A 234 9.36 3.55 -15.42
C GLY A 234 8.41 4.73 -15.29
N TYR A 235 8.45 5.51 -14.23
CA TYR A 235 7.62 6.71 -14.07
C TYR A 235 8.07 7.83 -15.03
N GLN A 236 7.17 8.78 -15.26
CA GLN A 236 7.42 9.92 -16.12
C GLN A 236 7.94 11.15 -15.36
N TYR A 237 7.34 11.42 -14.20
CA TYR A 237 7.56 12.65 -13.45
C TYR A 237 8.42 12.44 -12.21
N LEU A 238 8.14 11.42 -11.40
CA LEU A 238 8.87 11.12 -10.18
C LEU A 238 10.28 10.61 -10.49
N LYS A 239 11.30 11.32 -9.99
CA LYS A 239 12.74 11.06 -10.28
C LYS A 239 13.51 10.62 -9.06
N SER A 240 13.01 10.86 -7.86
CA SER A 240 13.73 10.49 -6.64
C SER A 240 12.81 10.26 -5.45
N LEU A 241 13.31 9.46 -4.49
CA LEU A 241 12.68 9.20 -3.20
C LEU A 241 13.74 9.41 -2.11
N GLY A 242 13.42 10.29 -1.16
CA GLY A 242 14.17 10.46 0.06
C GLY A 242 13.50 9.72 1.22
N ILE A 243 14.31 9.13 2.09
CA ILE A 243 13.85 8.46 3.30
C ILE A 243 14.66 8.97 4.47
N GLY A 244 13.98 9.60 5.42
CA GLY A 244 14.59 10.22 6.58
C GLY A 244 13.89 9.86 7.88
N PHE A 245 14.64 10.05 8.96
CA PHE A 245 14.16 9.95 10.33
C PHE A 245 14.35 11.29 11.02
N HIS A 246 13.40 11.65 11.86
CA HIS A 246 13.52 12.81 12.72
C HIS A 246 13.32 12.39 14.17
N PHE A 247 14.38 12.49 14.96
CA PHE A 247 14.34 12.19 16.37
C PHE A 247 13.88 13.43 17.14
N TYR A 248 12.94 13.25 18.06
CA TYR A 248 12.36 14.35 18.81
C TYR A 248 12.28 14.07 20.32
N HIS A 249 12.35 15.14 21.10
CA HIS A 249 12.03 15.13 22.53
C HIS A 249 10.66 15.71 22.79
N GLY A 250 9.94 15.20 23.77
CA GLY A 250 8.64 15.70 24.18
C GLY A 250 7.49 15.18 23.31
N ARG A 251 6.60 16.09 22.88
CA ARG A 251 5.42 15.70 22.12
C ARG A 251 5.69 15.73 20.61
N TYR A 252 5.28 14.69 19.91
CA TYR A 252 5.41 14.59 18.46
C TYR A 252 4.62 15.69 17.71
N THR A 253 3.49 16.16 18.28
CA THR A 253 2.68 17.23 17.68
C THR A 253 3.46 18.54 17.56
N SER A 254 4.40 18.81 18.45
CA SER A 254 5.34 19.93 18.34
C SER A 254 6.51 19.63 17.37
N ALA A 255 6.94 18.37 17.29
CA ALA A 255 8.02 17.95 16.41
C ALA A 255 7.61 17.93 14.94
N ILE A 256 6.35 17.62 14.64
CA ILE A 256 5.80 17.63 13.26
C ILE A 256 6.14 18.94 12.56
N MET A 257 6.00 20.10 13.22
CA MET A 257 6.24 21.41 12.61
C MET A 257 7.71 21.66 12.26
N GLN A 258 8.64 20.85 12.76
CA GLN A 258 10.07 20.95 12.40
C GLN A 258 10.36 20.29 11.06
N VAL A 259 9.50 19.36 10.61
CA VAL A 259 9.67 18.55 9.40
C VAL A 259 8.57 18.77 8.36
N LEU A 260 7.43 19.33 8.75
CA LEU A 260 6.30 19.59 7.85
C LEU A 260 6.59 20.81 6.98
N ASP A 261 6.76 20.57 5.70
CA ASP A 261 6.74 21.64 4.68
C ASP A 261 5.30 21.77 4.13
N THR A 262 4.60 22.80 4.57
CA THR A 262 3.20 23.06 4.17
C THR A 262 3.05 23.45 2.69
N THR A 263 4.15 23.67 1.96
CA THR A 263 4.12 23.86 0.50
C THR A 263 3.97 22.54 -0.25
N LYS A 264 4.21 21.42 0.44
CA LYS A 264 4.16 20.05 -0.10
C LYS A 264 2.83 19.37 0.22
N LYS A 265 2.35 18.57 -0.71
CA LYS A 265 1.19 17.72 -0.53
C LYS A 265 1.54 16.57 0.41
N THR A 266 1.00 16.58 1.62
CA THR A 266 1.49 15.72 2.72
C THR A 266 0.40 14.82 3.28
N ILE A 267 0.73 13.53 3.50
CA ILE A 267 -0.06 12.64 4.36
C ILE A 267 0.66 12.54 5.71
N ILE A 268 -0.05 12.85 6.79
CA ILE A 268 0.43 12.73 8.17
C ILE A 268 -0.25 11.52 8.80
N HIS A 269 0.53 10.50 9.12
CA HIS A 269 0.05 9.33 9.87
C HIS A 269 0.36 9.51 11.36
N ILE A 270 -0.66 9.88 12.14
CA ILE A 270 -0.53 9.97 13.59
C ILE A 270 -0.49 8.58 14.24
N PRO A 271 0.08 8.45 15.45
CA PRO A 271 0.19 7.17 16.13
C PRO A 271 -1.17 6.61 16.55
N ASN A 272 -1.25 5.28 16.76
CA ASN A 272 -2.40 4.67 17.37
C ASN A 272 -2.55 5.16 18.83
N VAL A 273 -3.78 5.36 19.30
CA VAL A 273 -4.08 5.80 20.66
C VAL A 273 -3.47 4.91 21.76
N ASN A 274 -3.15 3.65 21.43
CA ASN A 274 -2.52 2.71 22.36
C ASN A 274 -0.99 2.79 22.34
N SER A 275 -0.38 3.53 21.40
CA SER A 275 1.09 3.67 21.37
C SER A 275 1.61 4.59 22.46
N GLY A 276 2.91 4.47 22.77
CA GLY A 276 3.60 5.31 23.76
C GLY A 276 3.65 6.78 23.36
N GLU A 277 3.68 7.06 22.05
CA GLU A 277 3.80 8.41 21.50
C GLU A 277 2.47 9.18 21.52
N SER A 278 1.34 8.47 21.58
CA SER A 278 0.00 9.10 21.59
C SER A 278 -0.29 9.78 22.92
N THR A 279 -0.98 10.93 22.86
CA THR A 279 -1.55 11.60 24.02
C THR A 279 -2.79 10.89 24.55
N LYS A 280 -3.21 9.78 23.95
CA LYS A 280 -4.42 8.98 24.20
C LYS A 280 -5.72 9.65 23.74
N ASP A 281 -5.66 10.85 23.18
CA ASP A 281 -6.79 11.55 22.58
C ASP A 281 -6.43 12.01 21.15
N LYS A 282 -6.85 11.21 20.18
CA LYS A 282 -6.57 11.44 18.77
C LYS A 282 -7.18 12.73 18.21
N TYR A 283 -8.29 13.19 18.79
CA TYR A 283 -8.95 14.44 18.36
C TYR A 283 -8.15 15.66 18.80
N ILE A 284 -7.68 15.66 20.05
CA ILE A 284 -6.77 16.71 20.56
C ILE A 284 -5.46 16.73 19.76
N GLU A 285 -4.97 15.56 19.35
CA GLU A 285 -3.76 15.48 18.52
C GLU A 285 -3.97 16.13 17.15
N VAL A 286 -5.10 15.86 16.49
CA VAL A 286 -5.44 16.48 15.20
C VAL A 286 -5.61 17.99 15.36
N ASP A 287 -6.38 18.44 16.36
CA ASP A 287 -6.59 19.87 16.64
C ASP A 287 -5.25 20.59 16.91
N THR A 288 -4.36 19.96 17.70
CA THR A 288 -3.02 20.54 17.99
C THR A 288 -2.18 20.69 16.71
N ILE A 289 -2.24 19.72 15.80
CA ILE A 289 -1.52 19.79 14.52
C ILE A 289 -2.11 20.89 13.65
N ILE A 290 -3.43 20.98 13.56
CA ILE A 290 -4.13 22.01 12.76
C ILE A 290 -3.83 23.41 13.32
N ASP A 291 -3.91 23.61 14.62
CA ASP A 291 -3.62 24.88 15.29
C ASP A 291 -2.16 25.30 15.07
N ALA A 292 -1.23 24.36 15.05
CA ALA A 292 0.16 24.63 14.76
C ALA A 292 0.41 25.04 13.29
N ILE A 293 -0.40 24.55 12.35
CA ILE A 293 -0.37 24.94 10.93
C ILE A 293 -0.97 26.32 10.72
N GLY A 294 -2.07 26.63 11.39
CA GLY A 294 -2.78 27.89 11.23
C GLY A 294 -4.14 27.92 11.91
N LYS A 295 -4.96 28.91 11.57
CA LYS A 295 -6.29 29.08 12.14
C LYS A 295 -7.36 28.51 11.20
N ILE A 296 -8.28 27.71 11.72
CA ILE A 296 -9.44 27.23 10.96
C ILE A 296 -10.29 28.46 10.53
N GLU A 297 -10.51 28.58 9.24
CA GLU A 297 -11.34 29.63 8.63
C GLU A 297 -12.75 29.10 8.34
N SER A 298 -12.88 27.87 7.83
CA SER A 298 -14.15 27.23 7.53
C SER A 298 -14.03 25.72 7.37
N VAL A 299 -15.16 25.04 7.35
CA VAL A 299 -15.29 23.62 6.96
C VAL A 299 -16.38 23.56 5.90
N ASP A 300 -16.14 22.85 4.79
CA ASP A 300 -17.10 22.72 3.70
C ASP A 300 -18.09 21.55 3.89
N GLU A 301 -18.99 21.38 2.92
CA GLU A 301 -20.02 20.33 2.91
C GLU A 301 -19.44 18.91 2.83
N ASN A 302 -18.22 18.76 2.33
CA ASN A 302 -17.47 17.51 2.24
C ASN A 302 -16.62 17.25 3.49
N ASN A 303 -16.73 18.10 4.50
CA ASN A 303 -15.97 18.06 5.74
C ASN A 303 -14.46 18.31 5.53
N ILE A 304 -14.10 19.09 4.51
CA ILE A 304 -12.73 19.55 4.28
C ILE A 304 -12.50 20.84 5.07
N ILE A 305 -11.42 20.87 5.84
CA ILE A 305 -11.08 21.96 6.76
C ILE A 305 -10.18 22.95 6.02
N TYR A 306 -10.58 24.21 6.00
CA TYR A 306 -9.81 25.31 5.43
C TYR A 306 -9.04 26.03 6.55
N VAL A 307 -7.70 25.96 6.49
CA VAL A 307 -6.81 26.50 7.52
C VAL A 307 -5.97 27.62 6.96
N LYS A 308 -6.14 28.81 7.54
CA LYS A 308 -5.38 30.01 7.15
C LYS A 308 -4.08 30.10 7.91
N GLN A 309 -2.97 30.08 7.18
CA GLN A 309 -1.63 30.25 7.71
C GLN A 309 -1.31 31.72 8.04
N PRO A 310 -0.32 31.99 8.90
CA PRO A 310 0.11 33.37 9.21
C PRO A 310 0.53 34.20 7.98
N ASN A 311 1.00 33.56 6.93
CA ASN A 311 1.39 34.19 5.66
C ASN A 311 0.18 34.50 4.74
N GLY A 312 -1.05 34.18 5.18
CA GLY A 312 -2.29 34.40 4.43
C GLY A 312 -2.70 33.28 3.48
N ARG A 313 -1.86 32.26 3.26
CA ARG A 313 -2.22 31.08 2.45
C ARG A 313 -3.28 30.27 3.18
N VAL A 314 -4.28 29.78 2.44
CA VAL A 314 -5.31 28.88 2.95
C VAL A 314 -4.99 27.45 2.46
N LEU A 315 -4.89 26.52 3.41
CA LEU A 315 -4.67 25.12 3.14
C LEU A 315 -5.97 24.33 3.29
N LYS A 316 -6.14 23.31 2.47
CA LYS A 316 -7.24 22.35 2.52
C LYS A 316 -6.77 21.07 3.20
N ILE A 317 -7.36 20.76 4.35
CA ILE A 317 -6.97 19.61 5.18
C ILE A 317 -8.13 18.62 5.24
N ALA A 318 -7.84 17.36 4.94
CA ALA A 318 -8.76 16.23 5.08
C ALA A 318 -8.44 15.47 6.38
N ASP A 319 -9.40 15.41 7.31
CA ASP A 319 -9.28 14.62 8.54
C ASP A 319 -9.94 13.24 8.36
N LEU A 320 -9.12 12.18 8.36
CA LEU A 320 -9.54 10.78 8.34
C LEU A 320 -9.48 10.10 9.72
N VAL A 321 -9.16 10.87 10.76
CA VAL A 321 -9.10 10.39 12.15
C VAL A 321 -10.47 10.39 12.81
N ASN A 322 -11.37 11.25 12.33
CA ASN A 322 -12.74 11.33 12.82
C ASN A 322 -13.47 9.99 12.62
N ASP A 323 -14.06 9.47 13.72
CA ASP A 323 -14.78 8.18 13.72
C ASP A 323 -16.26 8.32 13.36
N THR A 324 -16.79 9.54 13.23
CA THR A 324 -18.17 9.77 12.81
C THR A 324 -18.38 9.19 11.41
N PRO A 325 -19.13 8.08 11.25
CA PRO A 325 -19.19 7.36 9.98
C PRO A 325 -19.65 8.24 8.80
N VAL A 326 -20.61 9.13 9.04
CA VAL A 326 -21.17 10.01 8.01
C VAL A 326 -20.14 11.05 7.55
N GLU A 327 -19.44 11.69 8.47
CA GLU A 327 -18.44 12.72 8.18
C GLU A 327 -17.23 12.13 7.47
N ARG A 328 -16.73 11.01 7.99
CA ARG A 328 -15.62 10.29 7.40
C ARG A 328 -15.92 9.81 5.98
N GLU A 329 -17.14 9.29 5.72
CA GLU A 329 -17.51 8.83 4.38
C GLU A 329 -17.58 9.98 3.38
N LYS A 330 -17.99 11.19 3.80
CA LYS A 330 -17.95 12.40 2.97
C LYS A 330 -16.51 12.76 2.56
N VAL A 331 -15.58 12.79 3.54
CA VAL A 331 -14.16 13.06 3.26
C VAL A 331 -13.59 12.01 2.30
N ILE A 332 -13.87 10.72 2.53
CA ILE A 332 -13.39 9.64 1.65
C ILE A 332 -14.02 9.74 0.26
N ALA A 333 -15.30 10.09 0.16
CA ALA A 333 -15.96 10.29 -1.14
C ALA A 333 -15.29 11.43 -1.91
N TYR A 334 -15.06 12.56 -1.26
CA TYR A 334 -14.35 13.69 -1.85
C TYR A 334 -12.93 13.31 -2.31
N LEU A 335 -12.14 12.64 -1.46
CA LEU A 335 -10.78 12.22 -1.80
C LEU A 335 -10.71 11.28 -3.01
N ARG A 336 -11.78 10.56 -3.33
CA ARG A 336 -11.86 9.71 -4.53
C ARG A 336 -12.08 10.50 -5.81
N GLU A 337 -12.63 11.68 -5.72
CA GLU A 337 -12.94 12.56 -6.85
C GLU A 337 -11.85 13.61 -7.09
N VAL A 338 -10.86 13.70 -6.20
CA VAL A 338 -9.72 14.60 -6.34
C VAL A 338 -9.00 14.35 -7.66
N ALA A 339 -9.00 15.35 -8.52
CA ALA A 339 -8.43 15.31 -9.85
C ALA A 339 -7.20 16.21 -10.04
N ASN A 340 -7.03 17.20 -9.15
CA ASN A 340 -5.98 18.20 -9.26
C ASN A 340 -5.17 18.31 -7.95
N PRO A 341 -3.89 18.70 -8.05
CA PRO A 341 -3.05 18.90 -6.85
C PRO A 341 -3.63 19.94 -5.88
N GLU A 342 -4.38 20.94 -6.37
CA GLU A 342 -4.92 22.06 -5.59
C GLU A 342 -6.20 21.68 -4.81
N ASP A 343 -6.72 20.48 -5.01
CA ASP A 343 -7.97 20.05 -4.34
C ASP A 343 -7.73 19.77 -2.85
N ILE A 344 -6.56 19.23 -2.48
CA ILE A 344 -6.15 18.93 -1.10
C ILE A 344 -4.67 19.26 -0.90
N ASP A 345 -4.31 19.78 0.28
CA ASP A 345 -2.93 20.04 0.68
C ASP A 345 -2.40 19.03 1.68
N ILE A 346 -3.19 18.68 2.70
CA ILE A 346 -2.77 17.78 3.78
C ILE A 346 -3.88 16.79 4.08
N ILE A 347 -3.50 15.52 4.31
CA ILE A 347 -4.38 14.48 4.83
C ILE A 347 -3.83 14.05 6.19
N ILE A 348 -4.66 14.05 7.24
CA ILE A 348 -4.31 13.52 8.56
C ILE A 348 -5.04 12.20 8.75
N ALA A 349 -4.31 11.14 9.08
CA ALA A 349 -4.85 9.79 9.18
C ALA A 349 -4.30 9.06 10.41
N LEU A 350 -5.11 8.18 10.99
CA LEU A 350 -4.73 7.32 12.10
C LEU A 350 -4.16 6.00 11.57
N GLY A 351 -2.95 5.66 11.98
CA GLY A 351 -2.30 4.43 11.58
C GLY A 351 -2.17 4.30 10.05
N MET A 352 -2.51 3.13 9.51
CA MET A 352 -2.75 3.01 8.08
C MET A 352 -4.04 3.78 7.77
N ALA A 353 -3.96 4.83 6.98
CA ALA A 353 -5.15 5.38 6.35
C ALA A 353 -5.82 4.22 5.63
N LYS A 354 -6.98 3.77 6.17
CA LYS A 354 -7.67 2.60 5.63
C LYS A 354 -7.81 2.79 4.14
N GLU A 355 -7.41 1.77 3.41
CA GLU A 355 -7.47 1.70 1.96
C GLU A 355 -8.85 2.15 1.49
N GLY A 356 -8.94 2.97 0.49
CA GLY A 356 -10.25 3.44 0.01
C GLY A 356 -10.21 4.66 -0.87
N PHE A 357 -9.06 5.33 -0.98
CA PHE A 357 -8.83 6.43 -1.91
C PHE A 357 -7.44 6.32 -2.54
N ASP A 358 -7.30 6.89 -3.72
CA ASP A 358 -6.03 7.07 -4.41
C ASP A 358 -5.73 8.56 -4.55
N TRP A 359 -4.64 9.02 -3.91
CA TRP A 359 -4.19 10.41 -3.98
C TRP A 359 -2.78 10.47 -4.54
N PRO A 360 -2.63 10.55 -5.87
CA PRO A 360 -1.32 10.49 -6.52
C PRO A 360 -0.45 11.72 -6.26
N PHE A 361 -1.05 12.83 -5.83
CA PHE A 361 -0.38 14.11 -5.63
C PHE A 361 0.48 14.18 -4.38
N CYS A 362 0.40 13.21 -3.47
CA CYS A 362 1.19 13.17 -2.23
C CYS A 362 2.69 13.23 -2.53
N GLU A 363 3.35 14.27 -2.03
CA GLU A 363 4.80 14.48 -2.14
C GLU A 363 5.54 14.01 -0.90
N HIS A 364 4.90 14.09 0.29
CA HIS A 364 5.50 13.78 1.57
C HIS A 364 4.59 12.85 2.38
N ALA A 365 5.10 11.69 2.77
CA ALA A 365 4.48 10.81 3.75
C ALA A 365 5.23 10.93 5.08
N LEU A 366 4.54 11.45 6.08
CA LEU A 366 5.08 11.69 7.42
C LEU A 366 4.40 10.72 8.40
N THR A 367 5.18 9.98 9.15
CA THR A 367 4.69 9.01 10.13
C THR A 367 5.27 9.27 11.51
N VAL A 368 4.56 8.86 12.54
CA VAL A 368 4.99 9.02 13.94
C VAL A 368 5.08 7.67 14.63
N GLY A 369 6.19 7.47 15.34
CA GLY A 369 6.41 6.33 16.20
C GLY A 369 6.90 5.07 15.51
N TYR A 370 7.00 4.02 16.31
CA TYR A 370 7.46 2.71 15.87
C TYR A 370 6.41 2.03 14.97
N ARG A 371 6.87 1.47 13.87
CA ARG A 371 6.05 0.68 12.95
C ARG A 371 6.61 -0.74 12.86
N GLY A 372 5.95 -1.68 13.53
CA GLY A 372 6.41 -3.07 13.59
C GLY A 372 6.12 -3.89 12.32
N SER A 373 5.27 -3.38 11.40
CA SER A 373 4.90 -4.10 10.19
C SER A 373 5.61 -3.54 8.95
N LEU A 374 6.44 -4.36 8.32
CA LEU A 374 7.10 -4.03 7.05
C LEU A 374 6.08 -3.70 5.95
N THR A 375 4.97 -4.44 5.91
CA THR A 375 3.89 -4.23 4.95
C THR A 375 3.27 -2.85 5.10
N GLU A 376 3.05 -2.40 6.35
CA GLU A 376 2.53 -1.06 6.64
C GLU A 376 3.45 0.03 6.10
N ILE A 377 4.74 -0.08 6.37
CA ILE A 377 5.74 0.89 5.91
C ILE A 377 5.76 0.98 4.38
N ILE A 378 5.74 -0.18 3.70
CA ILE A 378 5.69 -0.26 2.24
C ILE A 378 4.44 0.42 1.69
N GLN A 379 3.30 0.21 2.30
CA GLN A 379 2.04 0.82 1.86
C GLN A 379 2.05 2.35 2.06
N ILE A 380 2.63 2.83 3.16
CA ILE A 380 2.76 4.28 3.41
C ILE A 380 3.72 4.92 2.40
N ILE A 381 4.90 4.34 2.18
CA ILE A 381 5.84 4.80 1.14
C ILE A 381 5.16 4.78 -0.24
N GLY A 382 4.40 3.72 -0.53
CA GLY A 382 3.64 3.59 -1.76
C GLY A 382 2.63 4.71 -2.01
N ARG A 383 2.20 5.44 -0.97
CA ARG A 383 1.30 6.59 -1.14
C ARG A 383 2.01 7.82 -1.67
N CYS A 384 3.22 8.12 -1.21
CA CYS A 384 3.97 9.28 -1.70
C CYS A 384 4.76 8.97 -3.00
N THR A 385 4.99 7.71 -3.32
CA THR A 385 5.71 7.29 -4.53
C THR A 385 4.81 7.03 -5.74
N ARG A 386 3.65 7.67 -5.83
CA ARG A 386 2.81 7.68 -7.04
C ARG A 386 3.39 8.65 -8.06
N ASP A 387 3.31 8.32 -9.36
CA ASP A 387 3.69 9.25 -10.41
C ASP A 387 2.66 10.35 -10.57
N SER A 388 3.09 11.61 -10.58
CA SER A 388 2.19 12.75 -10.75
C SER A 388 2.95 13.98 -11.26
N VAL A 389 2.25 14.79 -12.05
CA VAL A 389 2.79 16.00 -12.70
C VAL A 389 3.31 17.06 -11.74
N ASN A 390 2.82 17.09 -10.51
CA ASN A 390 3.18 18.10 -9.51
C ASN A 390 4.53 17.84 -8.83
N LYS A 391 5.11 16.65 -8.98
CA LYS A 391 6.30 16.28 -8.20
C LYS A 391 7.38 15.55 -9.00
N SER A 392 8.63 15.91 -8.73
CA SER A 392 9.81 15.17 -9.18
C SER A 392 10.50 14.39 -8.05
N HIS A 393 10.13 14.67 -6.80
CA HIS A 393 10.69 14.07 -5.60
C HIS A 393 9.56 13.63 -4.66
N ALA A 394 9.72 12.48 -4.03
CA ALA A 394 8.88 12.01 -2.95
C ALA A 394 9.71 11.90 -1.66
N GLN A 395 9.12 12.25 -0.54
CA GLN A 395 9.77 12.16 0.76
C GLN A 395 8.96 11.26 1.68
N PHE A 396 9.63 10.32 2.34
CA PHE A 396 9.12 9.60 3.51
C PHE A 396 9.92 10.04 4.74
N THR A 397 9.22 10.44 5.80
CA THR A 397 9.84 10.82 7.06
C THR A 397 9.17 10.10 8.22
N ASN A 398 9.96 9.45 9.07
CA ASN A 398 9.47 8.87 10.31
C ASN A 398 9.96 9.68 11.51
N LEU A 399 9.02 10.18 12.33
CA LEU A 399 9.32 10.81 13.60
C LEU A 399 9.43 9.72 14.66
N VAL A 400 10.56 9.68 15.34
CA VAL A 400 10.87 8.72 16.41
C VAL A 400 11.16 9.50 17.69
N ALA A 401 10.46 9.16 18.77
CA ALA A 401 10.77 9.74 20.07
C ALA A 401 12.23 9.44 20.39
N GLU A 402 13.01 10.48 20.73
CA GLU A 402 14.37 10.28 21.22
C GLU A 402 14.22 9.66 22.61
N PRO A 403 14.79 8.50 22.82
CA PRO A 403 14.42 7.73 23.99
C PRO A 403 15.15 8.25 25.23
N ASP A 404 14.42 8.25 26.32
CA ASP A 404 14.80 7.27 27.38
C ASP A 404 14.75 5.79 26.87
N ALA A 405 14.38 5.50 25.61
CA ALA A 405 14.40 4.21 24.97
C ALA A 405 15.85 3.77 24.76
N GLU A 406 16.12 2.55 25.16
CA GLU A 406 17.41 1.89 24.96
C GLU A 406 17.76 1.93 23.46
N ASN A 407 19.00 2.21 23.12
CA ASN A 407 19.49 2.32 21.74
C ASN A 407 19.08 1.13 20.84
N GLU A 408 18.80 -0.03 21.42
CA GLU A 408 18.35 -1.24 20.72
C GLU A 408 17.00 -1.08 20.02
N GLU A 409 16.00 -0.42 20.62
CA GLU A 409 14.68 -0.22 19.99
C GLU A 409 14.78 0.72 18.76
N VAL A 410 15.62 1.74 18.83
CA VAL A 410 15.87 2.65 17.72
C VAL A 410 16.57 1.93 16.58
N ILE A 411 17.61 1.15 16.89
CA ILE A 411 18.36 0.35 15.92
C ILE A 411 17.44 -0.67 15.25
N GLU A 412 16.61 -1.36 16.02
CA GLU A 412 15.64 -2.32 15.48
C GLU A 412 14.61 -1.64 14.59
N THR A 413 14.07 -0.48 14.98
CA THR A 413 13.14 0.32 14.19
C THR A 413 13.75 0.71 12.85
N VAL A 414 14.93 1.30 12.87
CA VAL A 414 15.64 1.72 11.65
C VAL A 414 15.95 0.52 10.77
N ASN A 415 16.44 -0.59 11.34
CA ASN A 415 16.72 -1.81 10.59
C ASN A 415 15.47 -2.39 9.95
N ASN A 416 14.34 -2.42 10.66
CA ASN A 416 13.08 -2.93 10.12
C ASN A 416 12.58 -2.06 8.96
N ILE A 417 12.70 -0.73 9.06
CA ILE A 417 12.32 0.17 7.98
C ILE A 417 13.27 0.00 6.79
N LEU A 418 14.57 -0.10 6.99
CA LEU A 418 15.54 -0.31 5.93
C LEU A 418 15.36 -1.69 5.26
N LYS A 419 15.05 -2.73 6.01
CA LYS A 419 14.68 -4.05 5.48
C LYS A 419 13.40 -3.98 4.66
N ALA A 420 12.38 -3.25 5.14
CA ALA A 420 11.13 -3.06 4.40
C ALA A 420 11.37 -2.37 3.05
N ILE A 421 12.18 -1.35 3.05
CA ILE A 421 12.54 -0.60 1.84
C ILE A 421 13.32 -1.49 0.88
N SER A 422 14.32 -2.22 1.37
CA SER A 422 15.12 -3.14 0.55
C SER A 422 14.25 -4.25 -0.02
N ALA A 423 13.38 -4.85 0.79
CA ALA A 423 12.43 -5.87 0.35
C ALA A 423 11.44 -5.32 -0.68
N SER A 424 10.96 -4.09 -0.51
CA SER A 424 10.05 -3.44 -1.45
C SER A 424 10.73 -3.10 -2.75
N LEU A 425 11.90 -2.49 -2.71
CA LEU A 425 12.64 -2.06 -3.90
C LEU A 425 13.07 -3.25 -4.75
N LEU A 426 13.43 -4.36 -4.13
CA LEU A 426 13.93 -5.56 -4.80
C LEU A 426 12.85 -6.63 -4.98
N MET A 427 11.75 -6.58 -4.19
CA MET A 427 10.72 -7.64 -4.11
C MET A 427 11.31 -9.03 -3.88
N GLU A 428 12.49 -9.10 -3.32
CA GLU A 428 13.17 -10.36 -3.03
C GLU A 428 13.04 -10.67 -1.53
N GLN A 429 12.19 -11.62 -1.22
CA GLN A 429 11.93 -12.09 0.16
C GLN A 429 13.19 -12.67 0.84
N VAL A 430 14.11 -13.18 0.04
CA VAL A 430 15.29 -13.90 0.54
C VAL A 430 16.35 -12.96 1.11
N LEU A 431 16.47 -11.75 0.58
CA LEU A 431 17.52 -10.81 0.97
C LEU A 431 17.14 -9.97 2.20
N ALA A 432 15.88 -9.54 2.33
CA ALA A 432 15.47 -8.64 3.39
C ALA A 432 15.71 -9.17 4.83
N PRO A 433 15.47 -10.46 5.14
CA PRO A 433 15.77 -11.01 6.46
C PRO A 433 17.28 -11.18 6.75
N VAL A 434 18.11 -11.26 5.71
CA VAL A 434 19.55 -11.55 5.82
C VAL A 434 20.38 -10.27 5.83
N LEU A 435 19.86 -9.16 5.31
CA LEU A 435 20.55 -7.88 5.30
C LEU A 435 20.75 -7.34 6.71
N THR A 436 21.99 -7.04 7.06
CA THR A 436 22.37 -6.35 8.29
C THR A 436 22.93 -4.98 7.92
N PHE A 437 22.33 -3.93 8.48
CA PHE A 437 22.80 -2.57 8.27
C PHE A 437 23.83 -2.23 9.36
N LYS A 438 25.02 -1.78 8.94
CA LYS A 438 26.09 -1.34 9.83
C LYS A 438 26.33 0.16 9.66
N ALA A 439 26.74 0.84 10.70
CA ALA A 439 27.22 2.21 10.59
C ALA A 439 28.51 2.25 9.73
N ARG A 440 28.69 3.31 8.92
CA ARG A 440 29.82 3.42 8.00
C ARG A 440 31.18 3.30 8.66
N LYS A 441 31.27 3.68 9.95
CA LYS A 441 32.51 3.57 10.74
C LYS A 441 32.90 2.14 11.11
N ASP A 442 31.92 1.22 11.05
CA ASP A 442 32.10 -0.19 11.46
C ASP A 442 32.43 -1.09 10.25
N ILE A 443 32.64 -0.50 9.08
CA ILE A 443 32.99 -1.22 7.85
C ILE A 443 34.51 -1.17 7.70
N ASP A 444 35.16 -2.30 8.00
CA ASP A 444 36.57 -2.48 7.64
C ASP A 444 36.76 -2.65 6.12
N GLU A 445 37.88 -2.19 5.56
CA GLU A 445 38.22 -2.33 4.14
C GLU A 445 38.20 -3.81 3.65
N SER A 446 38.21 -4.78 4.57
CA SER A 446 38.08 -6.21 4.27
C SER A 446 36.65 -6.68 3.97
N ASP A 447 35.64 -5.84 4.23
CA ASP A 447 34.19 -6.17 4.07
C ASP A 447 33.63 -5.85 2.66
N GLU A 448 34.45 -5.45 1.69
CA GLU A 448 34.03 -5.06 0.33
C GLU A 448 33.26 -6.13 -0.45
N ASN A 449 33.24 -7.38 0.03
CA ASN A 449 32.49 -8.50 -0.57
C ASN A 449 31.27 -8.94 0.23
N SER A 450 30.87 -8.21 1.28
CA SER A 450 29.67 -8.55 2.06
C SER A 450 28.42 -7.84 1.49
N GLU A 451 27.28 -8.50 1.52
CA GLU A 451 25.96 -7.94 1.18
C GLU A 451 25.51 -6.87 2.20
N THR A 452 26.44 -6.03 2.64
CA THR A 452 26.23 -5.02 3.69
C THR A 452 25.95 -3.67 3.06
N VAL A 453 24.84 -3.05 3.42
CA VAL A 453 24.50 -1.68 3.00
C VAL A 453 24.97 -0.71 4.08
N SER A 454 25.85 0.22 3.73
CA SER A 454 26.32 1.24 4.66
C SER A 454 25.26 2.32 4.86
N VAL A 455 24.98 2.70 6.10
CA VAL A 455 24.02 3.74 6.48
C VAL A 455 24.75 4.87 7.21
N THR A 456 24.53 6.11 6.75
CA THR A 456 25.05 7.31 7.40
C THR A 456 23.95 7.97 8.23
N GLY A 457 24.30 8.47 9.45
CA GLY A 457 23.40 9.24 10.30
C GLY A 457 22.95 8.53 11.58
N LEU A 458 23.25 7.25 11.77
CA LEU A 458 23.10 6.59 13.06
C LEU A 458 24.24 7.01 13.99
N ARG A 459 23.92 7.49 15.18
CA ARG A 459 24.93 7.71 16.23
C ARG A 459 25.36 6.36 16.78
N GLU A 460 26.66 6.19 17.00
CA GLU A 460 27.18 5.05 17.76
C GLU A 460 26.58 5.03 19.16
N PRO A 461 26.28 3.84 19.70
CA PRO A 461 26.01 3.69 21.11
C PRO A 461 27.20 4.24 21.92
N THR A 462 26.97 5.12 22.87
CA THR A 462 28.01 5.74 23.68
C THR A 462 28.46 4.88 24.87
N SER A 463 28.01 3.62 24.94
CA SER A 463 28.40 2.69 26.02
C SER A 463 28.58 1.28 25.47
N ASP A 464 29.75 0.72 25.73
CA ASP A 464 30.01 -0.71 25.75
C ASP A 464 29.10 -1.37 26.80
N ARG A 465 27.94 -1.87 26.42
CA ARG A 465 27.14 -2.77 27.25
C ARG A 465 26.58 -3.90 26.37
#